data_ba9707943da582f2bfdc09b29f50f39f
#
_entry.id   ba9707943da582f2bfdc09b29f50f39f
#
_cell.length_a   1.000
_cell.length_b   1.000
_cell.length_c   1.000
_cell.angle_alpha   90.00
_cell.angle_beta   90.00
_cell.angle_gamma   90.00
#
_symmetry.space_group_name_H-M   'P 1'
#
loop_
_entity.id
_entity.type
_entity.pdbx_description
1 polymer ?
#
loop_
_entity_poly.entity_id
_entity_poly.type
_entity_poly.pdbx_seq_one_letter_code
_entity_poly.pdbx_strand_id
1 'polypeptide(L)'
;MAWKEIELTAVEALLERFPETERYIKAWVYDRSQAVVRRNILSGVRPDGRRHQEIRAITAEVDILPRTHGSALFTRGETQALASVTLGVKFDEQRIDGLDGVYTRPYLLHYNFPPFSVGEIRKFLGQSRREVGHGNLAWRALHSTLPAWEGFPYTIRVVSEILESNGSSSMATVCAGCLALMAAGVTIRKPVAGIAMGLILEGEKTAILSDILGDEDHLGDMDFKVTGTRDGITACQMDIKIKGISLALMKTAIVQARHGIAHILGKMAEALPAPRPEISPYAPRIIFMKIDPEKIGLIIGPGGKTIRDIIARTGASIDIEDDGTICISSSDMIKVNAAVEIIHGMTEAPEIGKVYRGKVKKITDFGAFVEILPGRDGLLHISEIEHHRIRNVSDHLALGDELDVKLVSMDSQGKLDLSRKALLPVPDDLPPQPPRPPRGERPPSRGGGDDGGHRGPRRRPKEGG
;
A
#
# COMPACT_ATOMS: atom_id res chain seq x y z
N MET A 1 -26.59 21.03 28.15
CA MET A 1 -26.39 22.16 29.10
C MET A 1 -27.45 22.19 30.16
N ALA A 2 -28.75 22.19 29.85
CA ALA A 2 -29.85 22.25 30.85
C ALA A 2 -29.81 21.15 31.94
N TRP A 3 -29.45 19.93 31.58
CA TRP A 3 -29.39 18.81 32.53
C TRP A 3 -28.30 18.99 33.58
N LYS A 4 -27.10 19.39 33.19
CA LYS A 4 -25.96 19.67 34.08
C LYS A 4 -26.27 20.83 35.07
N GLU A 5 -27.03 21.82 34.57
CA GLU A 5 -27.49 22.94 35.38
C GLU A 5 -28.51 22.52 36.44
N ILE A 6 -29.46 21.64 36.07
CA ILE A 6 -30.42 21.05 36.99
C ILE A 6 -29.71 20.22 38.09
N GLU A 7 -28.70 19.42 37.68
CA GLU A 7 -27.92 18.64 38.68
C GLU A 7 -27.16 19.54 39.64
N LEU A 8 -26.49 20.58 39.14
CA LEU A 8 -25.76 21.54 39.95
C LEU A 8 -26.71 22.23 40.95
N THR A 9 -27.84 22.77 40.48
CA THR A 9 -28.84 23.43 41.32
C THR A 9 -29.38 22.49 42.40
N ALA A 10 -29.65 21.22 42.03
CA ALA A 10 -30.11 20.22 43.00
C ALA A 10 -29.03 19.89 44.04
N VAL A 11 -27.78 19.79 43.64
CA VAL A 11 -26.66 19.54 44.56
C VAL A 11 -26.48 20.73 45.53
N GLU A 12 -26.47 21.96 45.02
CA GLU A 12 -26.33 23.17 45.82
C GLU A 12 -27.46 23.29 46.88
N ALA A 13 -28.73 23.12 46.48
CA ALA A 13 -29.86 23.19 47.37
C ALA A 13 -29.85 22.11 48.48
N LEU A 14 -29.31 20.92 48.17
CA LEU A 14 -29.19 19.83 49.15
C LEU A 14 -27.99 20.04 50.08
N LEU A 15 -26.90 20.63 49.62
CA LEU A 15 -25.73 20.94 50.45
C LEU A 15 -26.02 21.98 51.53
N GLU A 16 -26.91 22.95 51.28
CA GLU A 16 -27.38 23.88 52.32
C GLU A 16 -28.03 23.13 53.48
N ARG A 17 -28.73 22.05 53.22
CA ARG A 17 -29.44 21.27 54.25
C ARG A 17 -28.59 20.16 54.87
N PHE A 18 -27.63 19.65 54.14
CA PHE A 18 -26.77 18.51 54.53
C PHE A 18 -25.28 18.82 54.23
N PRO A 19 -24.68 19.76 54.97
CA PRO A 19 -23.26 20.09 54.79
C PRO A 19 -22.38 18.87 55.06
N GLU A 20 -21.20 18.81 54.41
CA GLU A 20 -20.20 17.71 54.47
C GLU A 20 -20.62 16.39 53.78
N THR A 21 -21.79 16.35 53.14
CA THR A 21 -22.30 15.13 52.46
C THR A 21 -22.24 15.22 50.94
N GLU A 22 -21.46 16.13 50.36
CA GLU A 22 -21.41 16.43 48.92
C GLU A 22 -21.28 15.19 48.06
N ARG A 23 -20.37 14.28 48.41
CA ARG A 23 -20.17 13.03 47.66
C ARG A 23 -21.43 12.17 47.59
N TYR A 24 -22.16 12.05 48.66
CA TYR A 24 -23.38 11.25 48.71
C TYR A 24 -24.54 11.93 47.99
N ILE A 25 -24.62 13.26 48.06
CA ILE A 25 -25.62 14.04 47.32
C ILE A 25 -25.39 13.91 45.82
N LYS A 26 -24.16 14.10 45.35
CA LYS A 26 -23.81 13.93 43.92
C LYS A 26 -24.15 12.51 43.43
N ALA A 27 -23.79 11.48 44.18
CA ALA A 27 -24.12 10.10 43.82
C ALA A 27 -25.64 9.87 43.75
N TRP A 28 -26.37 10.38 44.71
CA TRP A 28 -27.84 10.23 44.77
C TRP A 28 -28.53 11.01 43.64
N VAL A 29 -28.12 12.24 43.36
CA VAL A 29 -28.64 13.03 42.22
C VAL A 29 -28.35 12.31 40.90
N TYR A 30 -27.15 11.78 40.75
CA TYR A 30 -26.78 10.98 39.59
C TYR A 30 -27.69 9.74 39.42
N ASP A 31 -27.88 8.94 40.46
CA ASP A 31 -28.75 7.75 40.45
C ASP A 31 -30.21 8.11 40.08
N ARG A 32 -30.72 9.25 40.59
CA ARG A 32 -32.07 9.74 40.28
C ARG A 32 -32.16 10.19 38.82
N SER A 33 -31.17 10.89 38.33
CA SER A 33 -31.02 11.30 36.93
C SER A 33 -31.05 10.10 36.02
N GLN A 34 -30.22 9.10 36.30
CA GLN A 34 -30.18 7.84 35.56
C GLN A 34 -31.56 7.15 35.53
N ALA A 35 -32.23 7.03 36.68
CA ALA A 35 -33.55 6.40 36.77
C ALA A 35 -34.61 7.13 35.92
N VAL A 36 -34.55 8.47 35.85
CA VAL A 36 -35.48 9.27 35.06
C VAL A 36 -35.20 9.08 33.56
N VAL A 37 -33.95 9.15 33.13
CA VAL A 37 -33.56 8.95 31.72
C VAL A 37 -33.93 7.56 31.24
N ARG A 38 -33.60 6.51 32.00
CA ARG A 38 -33.92 5.12 31.68
C ARG A 38 -35.44 4.90 31.58
N ARG A 39 -36.24 5.46 32.51
CA ARG A 39 -37.69 5.40 32.45
C ARG A 39 -38.26 6.09 31.20
N ASN A 40 -37.73 7.27 30.82
CA ASN A 40 -38.15 8.00 29.64
C ASN A 40 -37.84 7.21 28.37
N ILE A 41 -36.64 6.64 28.26
CA ILE A 41 -36.23 5.78 27.12
C ILE A 41 -37.19 4.58 27.02
N LEU A 42 -37.48 3.88 28.12
CA LEU A 42 -38.44 2.76 28.13
C LEU A 42 -39.87 3.18 27.74
N SER A 43 -40.24 4.45 27.92
CA SER A 43 -41.52 5.01 27.46
C SER A 43 -41.50 5.50 25.98
N GLY A 44 -40.35 5.39 25.29
CA GLY A 44 -40.18 5.73 23.86
C GLY A 44 -39.55 7.08 23.58
N VAL A 45 -39.08 7.82 24.62
CA VAL A 45 -38.49 9.16 24.47
C VAL A 45 -37.03 9.16 24.92
N ARG A 46 -36.11 9.42 23.96
CA ARG A 46 -34.69 9.57 24.24
C ARG A 46 -34.32 11.00 24.68
N PRO A 47 -33.14 11.21 25.28
CA PRO A 47 -32.71 12.53 25.76
C PRO A 47 -32.75 13.65 24.72
N ASP A 48 -32.51 13.32 23.45
CA ASP A 48 -32.54 14.25 22.31
C ASP A 48 -33.89 14.27 21.54
N GLY A 49 -34.91 13.57 22.07
CA GLY A 49 -36.26 13.52 21.49
C GLY A 49 -36.45 12.45 20.40
N ARG A 50 -35.39 11.78 19.94
CA ARG A 50 -35.50 10.69 18.94
C ARG A 50 -36.25 9.48 19.52
N ARG A 51 -36.80 8.68 18.61
CA ARG A 51 -37.28 7.33 18.88
C ARG A 51 -36.12 6.32 18.92
N HIS A 52 -36.39 5.11 19.43
CA HIS A 52 -35.35 4.09 19.65
C HIS A 52 -34.53 3.73 18.41
N GLN A 53 -35.14 3.71 17.23
CA GLN A 53 -34.48 3.30 15.98
C GLN A 53 -33.97 4.48 15.13
N GLU A 54 -34.28 5.70 15.54
CA GLU A 54 -33.88 6.90 14.78
C GLU A 54 -32.38 7.16 14.91
N ILE A 55 -31.78 7.46 13.77
CA ILE A 55 -30.37 7.81 13.62
C ILE A 55 -30.27 9.33 13.44
N ARG A 56 -29.28 9.96 14.04
CA ARG A 56 -29.00 11.39 13.87
C ARG A 56 -28.79 11.75 12.39
N ALA A 57 -28.98 13.00 12.04
CA ALA A 57 -28.69 13.51 10.71
C ALA A 57 -27.25 13.20 10.30
N ILE A 58 -27.07 12.71 9.07
CA ILE A 58 -25.76 12.35 8.52
C ILE A 58 -25.46 13.25 7.33
N THR A 59 -24.24 13.80 7.32
CA THR A 59 -23.63 14.43 6.15
C THR A 59 -22.27 13.78 5.90
N ALA A 60 -21.92 13.65 4.63
CA ALA A 60 -20.62 13.10 4.23
C ALA A 60 -20.09 13.91 3.05
N GLU A 61 -18.81 14.21 3.09
CA GLU A 61 -18.10 14.95 2.06
C GLU A 61 -16.78 14.24 1.76
N VAL A 62 -16.36 14.25 0.51
CA VAL A 62 -15.09 13.67 0.07
C VAL A 62 -14.17 14.73 -0.52
N ASP A 63 -12.86 14.44 -0.60
CA ASP A 63 -11.83 15.34 -1.14
C ASP A 63 -11.69 16.68 -0.39
N ILE A 64 -11.95 16.67 0.90
CA ILE A 64 -11.81 17.85 1.77
C ILE A 64 -10.36 18.35 1.82
N LEU A 65 -9.39 17.43 1.80
CA LEU A 65 -7.98 17.76 1.86
C LEU A 65 -7.34 17.63 0.46
N PRO A 66 -6.87 18.73 -0.16
CA PRO A 66 -6.52 18.75 -1.58
C PRO A 66 -5.24 17.97 -1.95
N ARG A 67 -4.39 17.63 -0.97
CA ARG A 67 -3.09 16.98 -1.24
C ARG A 67 -3.01 15.55 -0.75
N THR A 68 -3.97 15.06 0.01
CA THR A 68 -4.04 13.66 0.41
C THR A 68 -4.45 12.79 -0.78
N HIS A 69 -4.16 11.49 -0.71
CA HIS A 69 -4.56 10.58 -1.80
C HIS A 69 -6.07 10.31 -1.80
N GLY A 70 -6.71 10.42 -0.65
CA GLY A 70 -8.14 10.46 -0.46
C GLY A 70 -8.47 11.06 0.88
N SER A 71 -9.61 11.75 1.00
CA SER A 71 -10.09 12.27 2.27
C SER A 71 -11.60 12.29 2.32
N ALA A 72 -12.16 12.19 3.52
CA ALA A 72 -13.58 12.30 3.76
C ALA A 72 -13.86 12.90 5.13
N LEU A 73 -14.87 13.73 5.19
CA LEU A 73 -15.49 14.24 6.41
C LEU A 73 -16.84 13.55 6.59
N PHE A 74 -17.01 12.88 7.71
CA PHE A 74 -18.27 12.22 8.06
C PHE A 74 -18.80 12.83 9.33
N THR A 75 -20.01 13.36 9.29
CA THR A 75 -20.70 13.97 10.42
C THR A 75 -22.00 13.23 10.70
N ARG A 76 -22.25 12.91 11.97
CA ARG A 76 -23.48 12.31 12.45
C ARG A 76 -23.92 13.03 13.72
N GLY A 77 -24.86 13.96 13.56
CA GLY A 77 -25.21 14.91 14.63
C GLY A 77 -23.96 15.64 15.14
N GLU A 78 -23.70 15.56 16.43
CA GLU A 78 -22.54 16.16 17.12
C GLU A 78 -21.33 15.22 17.17
N THR A 79 -21.14 14.39 16.16
CA THR A 79 -19.95 13.52 16.05
C THR A 79 -19.39 13.65 14.66
N GLN A 80 -18.13 14.11 14.55
CA GLN A 80 -17.47 14.39 13.29
C GLN A 80 -16.08 13.75 13.23
N ALA A 81 -15.79 13.04 12.14
CA ALA A 81 -14.52 12.40 11.87
C ALA A 81 -14.00 12.83 10.50
N LEU A 82 -12.77 13.34 10.46
CA LEU A 82 -12.01 13.62 9.24
C LEU A 82 -11.02 12.48 9.00
N ALA A 83 -11.20 11.72 7.93
CA ALA A 83 -10.28 10.67 7.55
C ALA A 83 -9.45 11.08 6.34
N SER A 84 -8.17 10.72 6.35
CA SER A 84 -7.26 10.87 5.22
C SER A 84 -6.58 9.53 4.91
N VAL A 85 -6.33 9.29 3.61
CA VAL A 85 -5.66 8.09 3.11
C VAL A 85 -4.37 8.48 2.42
N THR A 86 -3.31 7.74 2.74
CA THR A 86 -2.03 7.78 2.03
C THR A 86 -1.75 6.39 1.47
N LEU A 87 -1.42 6.33 0.19
CA LEU A 87 -0.97 5.13 -0.50
C LEU A 87 0.56 5.18 -0.59
N GLY A 88 1.21 4.18 -0.08
CA GLY A 88 2.67 4.06 -0.10
C GLY A 88 3.12 2.85 -0.90
N VAL A 89 4.42 2.65 -0.96
CA VAL A 89 5.06 1.48 -1.58
C VAL A 89 5.35 0.41 -0.53
N LYS A 90 5.85 -0.75 -0.94
CA LYS A 90 6.20 -1.87 -0.04
C LYS A 90 7.14 -1.45 1.10
N PHE A 91 8.06 -0.52 0.84
CA PHE A 91 9.02 0.00 1.84
C PHE A 91 8.34 0.78 2.97
N ASP A 92 7.10 1.26 2.77
CA ASP A 92 6.32 2.00 3.75
C ASP A 92 5.51 1.09 4.69
N GLU A 93 5.59 -0.25 4.50
CA GLU A 93 4.94 -1.21 5.38
C GLU A 93 5.44 -1.08 6.82
N GLN A 94 4.53 -1.22 7.77
CA GLN A 94 4.91 -1.23 9.17
C GLN A 94 5.60 -2.53 9.53
N ARG A 95 6.89 -2.46 9.85
CA ARG A 95 7.64 -3.59 10.40
C ARG A 95 7.28 -3.79 11.86
N ILE A 96 6.87 -5.00 12.20
CA ILE A 96 6.58 -5.44 13.57
C ILE A 96 7.64 -6.48 13.97
N ASP A 97 8.33 -6.20 15.06
CA ASP A 97 9.28 -7.14 15.69
C ASP A 97 8.63 -7.64 16.99
N GLY A 98 8.00 -8.81 16.92
CA GLY A 98 7.23 -9.40 17.99
C GLY A 98 7.85 -10.70 18.50
N LEU A 99 7.25 -11.27 19.55
CA LEU A 99 7.70 -12.54 20.12
C LEU A 99 7.62 -13.70 19.13
N ASP A 100 6.66 -13.64 18.20
CA ASP A 100 6.45 -14.67 17.17
C ASP A 100 7.32 -14.45 15.91
N GLY A 101 8.24 -13.47 15.94
CA GLY A 101 9.11 -13.11 14.83
C GLY A 101 8.81 -11.75 14.19
N VAL A 102 9.56 -11.45 13.13
CA VAL A 102 9.43 -10.20 12.38
C VAL A 102 8.44 -10.40 11.23
N TYR A 103 7.46 -9.50 11.12
CA TYR A 103 6.53 -9.45 10.00
C TYR A 103 6.18 -8.00 9.64
N THR A 104 5.60 -7.79 8.47
CA THR A 104 5.17 -6.47 8.00
C THR A 104 3.65 -6.38 7.90
N ARG A 105 3.14 -5.16 7.99
CA ARG A 105 1.72 -4.84 7.81
C ARG A 105 1.54 -3.81 6.70
N PRO A 106 0.89 -4.16 5.59
CA PRO A 106 0.63 -3.23 4.49
C PRO A 106 -0.56 -2.30 4.73
N TYR A 107 -1.38 -2.56 5.76
CA TYR A 107 -2.53 -1.74 6.10
C TYR A 107 -2.42 -1.22 7.53
N LEU A 108 -2.48 0.11 7.67
CA LEU A 108 -2.40 0.84 8.94
C LEU A 108 -3.64 1.73 9.11
N LEU A 109 -4.15 1.80 10.34
CA LEU A 109 -5.18 2.76 10.70
C LEU A 109 -4.82 3.41 12.02
N HIS A 110 -4.74 4.74 12.03
CA HIS A 110 -4.48 5.58 13.20
C HIS A 110 -5.74 6.36 13.54
N TYR A 111 -6.17 6.24 14.78
CA TYR A 111 -7.31 6.94 15.34
C TYR A 111 -6.83 7.93 16.39
N ASN A 112 -7.12 9.19 16.18
CA ASN A 112 -6.73 10.27 17.07
C ASN A 112 -7.97 10.92 17.68
N PHE A 113 -7.98 11.03 19.01
CA PHE A 113 -9.07 11.60 19.78
C PHE A 113 -8.54 12.77 20.63
N PRO A 114 -8.34 13.95 20.02
CA PRO A 114 -7.81 15.10 20.75
C PRO A 114 -8.82 15.62 21.77
N PRO A 115 -8.35 16.19 22.89
CA PRO A 115 -9.22 16.66 23.97
C PRO A 115 -10.28 17.66 23.53
N PHE A 116 -9.98 18.51 22.56
CA PHE A 116 -10.92 19.50 22.05
C PHE A 116 -12.18 18.88 21.44
N SER A 117 -12.11 17.63 20.95
CA SER A 117 -13.27 16.93 20.37
C SER A 117 -14.44 16.74 21.33
N VAL A 118 -14.20 16.85 22.62
CA VAL A 118 -15.21 16.84 23.71
C VAL A 118 -15.19 18.13 24.54
N GLY A 119 -14.57 19.19 24.01
CA GLY A 119 -14.50 20.50 24.71
C GLY A 119 -13.55 20.51 25.90
N GLU A 120 -12.64 19.54 26.03
CA GLU A 120 -11.69 19.48 27.13
C GLU A 120 -10.37 20.15 26.81
N ILE A 121 -9.75 20.75 27.83
CA ILE A 121 -8.37 21.26 27.78
C ILE A 121 -7.52 20.40 28.70
N ARG A 122 -6.68 19.53 28.10
CA ARG A 122 -5.75 18.68 28.85
C ARG A 122 -4.44 18.46 28.08
N LYS A 123 -3.39 18.08 28.81
CA LYS A 123 -2.11 17.71 28.19
C LYS A 123 -2.29 16.44 27.35
N PHE A 124 -1.74 16.44 26.14
CA PHE A 124 -1.64 15.26 25.30
C PHE A 124 -0.41 14.45 25.75
N LEU A 125 -0.63 13.28 26.34
CA LEU A 125 0.43 12.41 26.87
C LEU A 125 0.68 11.17 26.01
N GLY A 126 0.33 11.23 24.72
CA GLY A 126 0.38 10.10 23.80
C GLY A 126 -0.96 9.37 23.66
N GLN A 127 -0.98 8.28 22.90
CA GLN A 127 -2.19 7.52 22.64
C GLN A 127 -2.73 6.83 23.91
N SER A 128 -4.02 7.01 24.16
CA SER A 128 -4.73 6.32 25.23
C SER A 128 -5.11 4.89 24.84
N ARG A 129 -5.40 4.03 25.83
CA ARG A 129 -5.95 2.68 25.57
C ARG A 129 -7.25 2.72 24.76
N ARG A 130 -8.07 3.76 24.95
CA ARG A 130 -9.31 3.99 24.20
C ARG A 130 -9.00 4.23 22.71
N GLU A 131 -8.02 5.07 22.41
CA GLU A 131 -7.61 5.34 21.01
C GLU A 131 -7.09 4.09 20.33
N VAL A 132 -6.26 3.30 21.00
CA VAL A 132 -5.77 2.02 20.47
C VAL A 132 -6.92 1.05 20.21
N GLY A 133 -7.85 0.90 21.15
CA GLY A 133 -9.02 0.00 21.01
C GLY A 133 -9.96 0.43 19.88
N HIS A 134 -10.29 1.72 19.80
CA HIS A 134 -11.15 2.29 18.75
C HIS A 134 -10.49 2.19 17.37
N GLY A 135 -9.20 2.49 17.27
CA GLY A 135 -8.42 2.33 16.05
C GLY A 135 -8.39 0.88 15.57
N ASN A 136 -8.16 -0.07 16.49
CA ASN A 136 -8.16 -1.50 16.15
C ASN A 136 -9.55 -2.00 15.69
N LEU A 137 -10.64 -1.51 16.29
CA LEU A 137 -11.99 -1.83 15.84
C LEU A 137 -12.23 -1.34 14.39
N ALA A 138 -11.88 -0.09 14.10
CA ALA A 138 -11.99 0.48 12.76
C ALA A 138 -11.06 -0.22 11.76
N TRP A 139 -9.85 -0.57 12.17
CA TRP A 139 -8.91 -1.36 11.37
C TRP A 139 -9.53 -2.71 10.95
N ARG A 140 -10.05 -3.48 11.92
CA ARG A 140 -10.71 -4.78 11.65
C ARG A 140 -11.94 -4.62 10.75
N ALA A 141 -12.72 -3.56 10.97
CA ALA A 141 -13.94 -3.28 10.22
C ALA A 141 -13.67 -3.12 8.72
N LEU A 142 -12.60 -2.42 8.36
CA LEU A 142 -12.25 -2.10 6.97
C LEU A 142 -11.34 -3.16 6.33
N HIS A 143 -10.46 -3.79 7.09
CA HIS A 143 -9.46 -4.74 6.61
C HIS A 143 -10.05 -5.85 5.74
N SER A 144 -11.18 -6.43 6.16
CA SER A 144 -11.82 -7.55 5.46
C SER A 144 -12.35 -7.20 4.05
N THR A 145 -12.48 -5.91 3.75
CA THR A 145 -12.99 -5.42 2.46
C THR A 145 -11.92 -4.83 1.56
N LEU A 146 -10.70 -4.71 2.03
CA LEU A 146 -9.57 -4.28 1.21
C LEU A 146 -9.28 -5.28 0.09
N PRO A 147 -8.75 -4.81 -1.05
CA PRO A 147 -8.28 -5.69 -2.11
C PRO A 147 -7.10 -6.54 -1.63
N ALA A 148 -6.89 -7.69 -2.28
CA ALA A 148 -5.68 -8.48 -2.08
C ALA A 148 -4.47 -7.75 -2.65
N TRP A 149 -3.27 -8.01 -2.11
CA TRP A 149 -2.03 -7.35 -2.51
C TRP A 149 -1.74 -7.48 -4.01
N GLU A 150 -1.99 -8.66 -4.58
CA GLU A 150 -1.74 -8.95 -5.99
C GLU A 150 -2.55 -8.05 -6.94
N GLY A 151 -3.72 -7.60 -6.48
CA GLY A 151 -4.59 -6.71 -7.25
C GLY A 151 -4.42 -5.23 -6.93
N PHE A 152 -3.76 -4.91 -5.79
CA PHE A 152 -3.58 -3.54 -5.33
C PHE A 152 -2.32 -3.43 -4.45
N PRO A 153 -1.13 -3.35 -5.05
CA PRO A 153 0.15 -3.46 -4.37
C PRO A 153 0.59 -2.17 -3.67
N TYR A 154 -0.27 -1.62 -2.85
CA TYR A 154 -0.01 -0.41 -2.08
C TYR A 154 -0.06 -0.66 -0.59
N THR A 155 0.88 -0.09 0.13
CA THR A 155 0.74 0.12 1.57
C THR A 155 -0.30 1.21 1.80
N ILE A 156 -1.34 0.90 2.58
CA ILE A 156 -2.46 1.78 2.84
C ILE A 156 -2.38 2.30 4.27
N ARG A 157 -2.32 3.62 4.43
CA ARG A 157 -2.40 4.26 5.73
C ARG A 157 -3.65 5.14 5.81
N VAL A 158 -4.54 4.84 6.76
CA VAL A 158 -5.70 5.67 7.11
C VAL A 158 -5.40 6.40 8.41
N VAL A 159 -5.62 7.70 8.44
CA VAL A 159 -5.58 8.52 9.66
C VAL A 159 -6.94 9.14 9.87
N SER A 160 -7.53 8.94 11.03
CA SER A 160 -8.82 9.53 11.42
C SER A 160 -8.63 10.49 12.57
N GLU A 161 -8.96 11.75 12.34
CA GLU A 161 -8.99 12.82 13.33
C GLU A 161 -10.43 13.06 13.79
N ILE A 162 -10.69 12.92 15.07
CA ILE A 162 -12.01 13.21 15.62
C ILE A 162 -12.10 14.70 15.95
N LEU A 163 -12.97 15.41 15.23
CA LEU A 163 -13.14 16.85 15.38
C LEU A 163 -14.17 17.20 16.44
N GLU A 164 -15.21 16.37 16.56
CA GLU A 164 -16.28 16.50 17.56
C GLU A 164 -16.80 15.13 17.93
N SER A 165 -17.23 14.92 19.19
CA SER A 165 -17.74 13.63 19.64
C SER A 165 -18.81 13.74 20.72
N ASN A 166 -20.03 13.30 20.35
CA ASN A 166 -21.12 12.98 21.26
C ASN A 166 -21.67 11.56 20.97
N GLY A 167 -20.86 10.55 21.31
CA GLY A 167 -21.18 9.13 21.11
C GLY A 167 -20.67 8.53 19.82
N SER A 168 -19.97 7.40 19.96
CA SER A 168 -19.49 6.51 18.91
C SER A 168 -18.66 7.14 17.78
N SER A 169 -17.62 7.87 18.15
CA SER A 169 -16.62 8.39 17.20
C SER A 169 -15.87 7.30 16.42
N SER A 170 -15.71 6.09 16.99
CA SER A 170 -15.13 4.96 16.27
C SER A 170 -15.97 4.51 15.06
N MET A 171 -17.30 4.58 15.17
CA MET A 171 -18.19 4.26 14.04
C MET A 171 -18.20 5.35 12.99
N ALA A 172 -18.04 6.62 13.38
CA ALA A 172 -17.80 7.71 12.46
C ALA A 172 -16.46 7.52 11.70
N THR A 173 -15.40 7.06 12.38
CA THR A 173 -14.12 6.69 11.78
C THR A 173 -14.25 5.60 10.74
N VAL A 174 -15.05 4.55 10.98
CA VAL A 174 -15.30 3.50 9.98
C VAL A 174 -15.93 4.08 8.73
N CYS A 175 -16.95 4.93 8.87
CA CYS A 175 -17.64 5.56 7.74
C CYS A 175 -16.73 6.52 6.97
N ALA A 176 -16.04 7.43 7.69
CA ALA A 176 -15.10 8.38 7.08
C ALA A 176 -13.93 7.65 6.40
N GLY A 177 -13.33 6.64 7.07
CA GLY A 177 -12.24 5.85 6.54
C GLY A 177 -12.64 5.06 5.28
N CYS A 178 -13.84 4.48 5.27
CA CYS A 178 -14.40 3.82 4.09
C CYS A 178 -14.52 4.79 2.91
N LEU A 179 -15.11 5.96 3.11
CA LEU A 179 -15.25 6.98 2.06
C LEU A 179 -13.88 7.50 1.59
N ALA A 180 -12.93 7.73 2.51
CA ALA A 180 -11.59 8.19 2.16
C ALA A 180 -10.81 7.14 1.34
N LEU A 181 -10.96 5.84 1.65
CA LEU A 181 -10.42 4.74 0.84
C LEU A 181 -11.02 4.73 -0.57
N MET A 182 -12.34 4.86 -0.68
CA MET A 182 -13.04 4.94 -1.96
C MET A 182 -12.61 6.16 -2.77
N ALA A 183 -12.45 7.31 -2.12
CA ALA A 183 -11.97 8.54 -2.75
C ALA A 183 -10.52 8.45 -3.23
N ALA A 184 -9.68 7.66 -2.55
CA ALA A 184 -8.29 7.38 -2.96
C ALA A 184 -8.20 6.45 -4.19
N GLY A 185 -9.30 5.85 -4.63
CA GLY A 185 -9.31 4.85 -5.70
C GLY A 185 -8.94 3.43 -5.23
N VAL A 186 -8.99 3.17 -3.90
CA VAL A 186 -8.82 1.82 -3.39
C VAL A 186 -10.05 0.99 -3.76
N THR A 187 -9.84 -0.09 -4.50
CA THR A 187 -10.89 -0.98 -4.99
C THR A 187 -11.41 -1.90 -3.87
N ILE A 188 -12.03 -1.31 -2.83
CA ILE A 188 -12.64 -2.08 -1.75
C ILE A 188 -13.75 -2.98 -2.30
N ARG A 189 -13.89 -4.18 -1.75
CA ARG A 189 -14.89 -5.17 -2.20
C ARG A 189 -16.32 -4.66 -2.06
N LYS A 190 -16.63 -4.02 -0.94
CA LYS A 190 -17.94 -3.41 -0.62
C LYS A 190 -17.77 -2.30 0.39
N PRO A 191 -18.58 -1.22 0.33
CA PRO A 191 -18.59 -0.18 1.35
C PRO A 191 -18.99 -0.73 2.71
N VAL A 192 -18.36 -0.17 3.76
CA VAL A 192 -18.58 -0.53 5.17
C VAL A 192 -19.08 0.69 5.92
N ALA A 193 -20.12 0.51 6.73
CA ALA A 193 -20.55 1.47 7.71
C ALA A 193 -20.56 0.88 9.11
N GLY A 194 -20.64 1.73 10.12
CA GLY A 194 -20.70 1.32 11.52
C GLY A 194 -21.78 2.06 12.28
N ILE A 195 -22.38 1.36 13.25
CA ILE A 195 -23.39 1.90 14.16
C ILE A 195 -23.13 1.43 15.59
N ALA A 196 -23.44 2.28 16.56
CA ALA A 196 -23.46 1.90 17.98
C ALA A 196 -24.89 1.69 18.44
N MET A 197 -25.13 0.52 19.00
CA MET A 197 -26.41 0.11 19.59
C MET A 197 -26.32 0.18 21.09
N GLY A 198 -27.40 0.61 21.75
CA GLY A 198 -27.53 0.59 23.19
C GLY A 198 -28.66 -0.32 23.65
N LEU A 199 -28.65 -0.61 24.95
CA LEU A 199 -29.69 -1.37 25.62
C LEU A 199 -30.04 -0.72 26.94
N ILE A 200 -31.33 -0.59 27.21
CA ILE A 200 -31.88 -0.35 28.54
C ILE A 200 -32.73 -1.57 28.92
N LEU A 201 -32.43 -2.18 30.07
CA LEU A 201 -33.14 -3.34 30.60
C LEU A 201 -33.60 -3.08 32.03
N GLU A 202 -34.91 -3.07 32.30
CA GLU A 202 -35.50 -2.91 33.61
C GLU A 202 -36.53 -4.02 33.83
N GLY A 203 -36.15 -5.05 34.55
CA GLY A 203 -36.97 -6.25 34.70
C GLY A 203 -37.27 -6.91 33.36
N GLU A 204 -38.53 -6.94 32.94
CA GLU A 204 -38.97 -7.49 31.67
C GLU A 204 -39.02 -6.46 30.55
N LYS A 205 -38.89 -5.16 30.87
CA LYS A 205 -38.94 -4.08 29.89
C LYS A 205 -37.56 -3.88 29.25
N THR A 206 -37.56 -3.86 27.95
CA THR A 206 -36.34 -3.66 27.16
C THR A 206 -36.50 -2.56 26.12
N ALA A 207 -35.45 -1.76 25.89
CA ALA A 207 -35.35 -0.83 24.79
C ALA A 207 -33.99 -1.00 24.13
N ILE A 208 -33.99 -1.31 22.85
CA ILE A 208 -32.75 -1.34 22.01
C ILE A 208 -32.69 -0.03 21.25
N LEU A 209 -31.55 0.68 21.36
CA LEU A 209 -31.34 1.99 20.79
C LEU A 209 -30.38 1.91 19.59
N SER A 210 -30.70 2.58 18.50
CA SER A 210 -29.80 2.79 17.39
C SER A 210 -29.08 4.12 17.53
N ASP A 211 -27.79 4.18 17.19
CA ASP A 211 -26.98 5.40 17.19
C ASP A 211 -27.04 6.13 18.54
N ILE A 212 -26.45 5.51 19.56
CA ILE A 212 -26.45 6.05 20.93
C ILE A 212 -25.58 7.30 21.09
N LEU A 213 -26.05 8.21 21.94
CA LEU A 213 -25.30 9.35 22.44
C LEU A 213 -24.32 8.93 23.55
N GLY A 214 -23.40 9.84 23.92
CA GLY A 214 -22.49 9.63 25.04
C GLY A 214 -23.19 9.35 26.36
N ASP A 215 -24.26 10.09 26.66
CA ASP A 215 -25.06 9.88 27.85
C ASP A 215 -25.78 8.52 27.85
N GLU A 216 -26.29 8.10 26.71
CA GLU A 216 -26.95 6.79 26.55
C GLU A 216 -25.96 5.61 26.65
N ASP A 217 -24.70 5.78 26.17
CA ASP A 217 -23.62 4.84 26.44
C ASP A 217 -23.33 4.77 27.94
N HIS A 218 -23.21 5.93 28.60
CA HIS A 218 -22.85 5.98 30.01
C HIS A 218 -23.95 5.39 30.94
N LEU A 219 -25.21 5.72 30.67
CA LEU A 219 -26.37 5.33 31.47
C LEU A 219 -27.00 3.98 31.06
N GLY A 220 -26.62 3.44 29.92
CA GLY A 220 -27.15 2.19 29.38
C GLY A 220 -26.50 0.94 29.95
N ASP A 221 -27.08 -0.21 29.62
CA ASP A 221 -26.66 -1.54 30.07
C ASP A 221 -25.73 -2.24 29.08
N MET A 222 -25.69 -1.75 27.83
CA MET A 222 -24.86 -2.30 26.75
C MET A 222 -24.47 -1.18 25.79
N ASP A 223 -23.21 -1.16 25.38
CA ASP A 223 -22.66 -0.49 24.18
C ASP A 223 -22.23 -1.57 23.20
N PHE A 224 -22.96 -1.70 22.09
CA PHE A 224 -22.70 -2.69 21.08
C PHE A 224 -22.43 -2.05 19.73
N LYS A 225 -21.16 -1.95 19.38
CA LYS A 225 -20.70 -1.42 18.09
C LYS A 225 -20.68 -2.52 17.04
N VAL A 226 -21.38 -2.30 15.94
CA VAL A 226 -21.51 -3.22 14.83
C VAL A 226 -21.08 -2.51 13.54
N THR A 227 -20.19 -3.14 12.79
CA THR A 227 -19.77 -2.67 11.47
C THR A 227 -20.09 -3.70 10.42
N GLY A 228 -20.39 -3.28 9.22
CA GLY A 228 -20.71 -4.21 8.15
C GLY A 228 -20.97 -3.57 6.80
N THR A 229 -21.07 -4.44 5.82
CA THR A 229 -21.55 -4.17 4.49
C THR A 229 -23.06 -4.42 4.41
N ARG A 230 -23.65 -4.33 3.21
CA ARG A 230 -25.05 -4.75 3.00
C ARG A 230 -25.25 -6.26 3.22
N ASP A 231 -24.18 -7.07 3.08
CA ASP A 231 -24.29 -8.55 3.09
C ASP A 231 -23.96 -9.16 4.46
N GLY A 232 -23.10 -8.55 5.25
CA GLY A 232 -22.66 -9.13 6.51
C GLY A 232 -21.88 -8.19 7.41
N ILE A 233 -21.62 -8.67 8.62
CA ILE A 233 -20.86 -7.97 9.66
C ILE A 233 -19.37 -8.15 9.37
N THR A 234 -18.60 -7.07 9.45
CA THR A 234 -17.14 -7.07 9.28
C THR A 234 -16.39 -7.05 10.62
N ALA A 235 -16.91 -6.34 11.60
CA ALA A 235 -16.40 -6.37 12.97
C ALA A 235 -17.48 -5.98 13.98
N CYS A 236 -17.28 -6.37 15.24
CA CYS A 236 -18.11 -5.93 16.35
C CYS A 236 -17.27 -5.79 17.62
N GLN A 237 -17.79 -4.96 18.52
CA GLN A 237 -17.32 -4.80 19.89
C GLN A 237 -18.53 -4.61 20.80
N MET A 238 -18.58 -5.36 21.88
CA MET A 238 -19.66 -5.26 22.87
C MET A 238 -19.08 -5.00 24.26
N ASP A 239 -19.65 -4.04 24.95
CA ASP A 239 -19.44 -3.80 26.36
C ASP A 239 -20.78 -3.93 27.08
N ILE A 240 -20.84 -4.80 28.10
CA ILE A 240 -22.08 -5.11 28.89
C ILE A 240 -21.83 -4.76 30.34
N LYS A 241 -22.68 -3.93 30.90
CA LYS A 241 -22.63 -3.49 32.31
C LYS A 241 -23.52 -4.31 33.23
N ILE A 242 -24.25 -5.29 32.69
CA ILE A 242 -25.13 -6.23 33.39
C ILE A 242 -24.60 -7.66 33.30
N LYS A 243 -25.17 -8.60 34.05
CA LYS A 243 -24.68 -10.00 34.12
C LYS A 243 -24.71 -10.75 32.79
N GLY A 244 -25.48 -10.29 31.82
CA GLY A 244 -25.58 -10.90 30.50
C GLY A 244 -26.88 -10.53 29.80
N ILE A 245 -26.96 -10.87 28.51
CA ILE A 245 -28.13 -10.68 27.65
C ILE A 245 -28.53 -11.99 27.04
N SER A 246 -29.82 -12.18 26.73
CA SER A 246 -30.29 -13.38 26.04
C SER A 246 -29.91 -13.39 24.57
N LEU A 247 -29.74 -14.56 23.97
CA LEU A 247 -29.50 -14.72 22.52
C LEU A 247 -30.63 -14.12 21.68
N ALA A 248 -31.88 -14.18 22.15
CA ALA A 248 -33.02 -13.56 21.49
C ALA A 248 -32.88 -12.04 21.42
N LEU A 249 -32.48 -11.40 22.50
CA LEU A 249 -32.24 -9.96 22.56
C LEU A 249 -31.06 -9.55 21.70
N MET A 250 -29.96 -10.32 21.71
CA MET A 250 -28.81 -10.07 20.83
C MET A 250 -29.20 -10.17 19.36
N LYS A 251 -29.99 -11.20 18.97
CA LYS A 251 -30.49 -11.33 17.60
C LYS A 251 -31.30 -10.11 17.16
N THR A 252 -32.17 -9.61 18.05
CA THR A 252 -32.97 -8.39 17.79
C THR A 252 -32.06 -7.18 17.59
N ALA A 253 -31.04 -7.00 18.45
CA ALA A 253 -30.08 -5.90 18.34
C ALA A 253 -29.29 -5.95 17.03
N ILE A 254 -28.84 -7.15 16.60
CA ILE A 254 -28.14 -7.34 15.31
C ILE A 254 -29.05 -7.00 14.13
N VAL A 255 -30.31 -7.44 14.14
CA VAL A 255 -31.27 -7.11 13.06
C VAL A 255 -31.48 -5.60 12.97
N GLN A 256 -31.67 -4.93 14.12
CA GLN A 256 -31.84 -3.48 14.16
C GLN A 256 -30.55 -2.76 13.71
N ALA A 257 -29.37 -3.24 14.10
CA ALA A 257 -28.07 -2.72 13.64
C ALA A 257 -27.92 -2.82 12.12
N ARG A 258 -28.35 -3.93 11.49
CA ARG A 258 -28.34 -4.08 10.03
C ARG A 258 -29.21 -3.04 9.31
N HIS A 259 -30.38 -2.71 9.84
CA HIS A 259 -31.22 -1.64 9.30
C HIS A 259 -30.50 -0.29 9.40
N GLY A 260 -29.87 0.00 10.55
CA GLY A 260 -29.09 1.21 10.75
C GLY A 260 -27.88 1.30 9.80
N ILE A 261 -27.13 0.21 9.63
CA ILE A 261 -26.00 0.14 8.69
C ILE A 261 -26.48 0.40 7.26
N ALA A 262 -27.59 -0.21 6.85
CA ALA A 262 -28.15 0.00 5.51
C ALA A 262 -28.53 1.47 5.26
N HIS A 263 -29.13 2.15 6.27
CA HIS A 263 -29.43 3.57 6.22
C HIS A 263 -28.16 4.43 6.08
N ILE A 264 -27.12 4.16 6.91
CA ILE A 264 -25.86 4.89 6.89
C ILE A 264 -25.14 4.70 5.54
N LEU A 265 -25.09 3.47 5.02
CA LEU A 265 -24.54 3.16 3.68
C LEU A 265 -25.27 3.92 2.57
N GLY A 266 -26.60 4.10 2.70
CA GLY A 266 -27.37 4.93 1.78
C GLY A 266 -26.90 6.38 1.79
N LYS A 267 -26.70 6.95 2.98
CA LYS A 267 -26.18 8.32 3.14
C LYS A 267 -24.75 8.49 2.65
N MET A 268 -23.90 7.53 2.89
CA MET A 268 -22.54 7.53 2.35
C MET A 268 -22.52 7.48 0.82
N ALA A 269 -23.43 6.71 0.21
CA ALA A 269 -23.55 6.60 -1.25
C ALA A 269 -24.03 7.89 -1.92
N GLU A 270 -24.71 8.79 -1.20
CA GLU A 270 -25.08 10.13 -1.70
C GLU A 270 -23.81 10.98 -1.96
N ALA A 271 -22.77 10.81 -1.14
CA ALA A 271 -21.49 11.51 -1.32
C ALA A 271 -20.55 10.80 -2.30
N LEU A 272 -20.45 9.47 -2.23
CA LEU A 272 -19.62 8.67 -3.13
C LEU A 272 -20.21 7.26 -3.27
N PRO A 273 -20.88 6.95 -4.41
CA PRO A 273 -21.61 5.69 -4.57
C PRO A 273 -20.71 4.46 -4.79
N ALA A 274 -19.50 4.65 -5.32
CA ALA A 274 -18.54 3.60 -5.61
C ALA A 274 -17.10 4.11 -5.47
N PRO A 275 -16.10 3.24 -5.28
CA PRO A 275 -14.70 3.61 -5.36
C PRO A 275 -14.38 4.31 -6.69
N ARG A 276 -13.51 5.31 -6.67
CA ARG A 276 -13.02 5.95 -7.89
C ARG A 276 -12.31 4.93 -8.76
N PRO A 277 -12.47 5.00 -10.11
CA PRO A 277 -11.85 4.05 -11.02
C PRO A 277 -10.33 4.19 -11.08
N GLU A 278 -9.82 5.38 -10.79
CA GLU A 278 -8.40 5.69 -10.80
C GLU A 278 -7.90 6.07 -9.42
N ILE A 279 -6.67 5.67 -9.11
CA ILE A 279 -5.99 6.13 -7.90
C ILE A 279 -5.66 7.62 -8.01
N SER A 280 -5.55 8.27 -6.86
CA SER A 280 -5.18 9.68 -6.76
C SER A 280 -3.94 10.01 -7.62
N PRO A 281 -3.92 11.16 -8.32
CA PRO A 281 -2.75 11.59 -9.10
C PRO A 281 -1.52 11.85 -8.22
N TYR A 282 -1.70 12.05 -6.92
CA TYR A 282 -0.61 12.24 -5.96
C TYR A 282 -0.04 10.94 -5.42
N ALA A 283 -0.74 9.81 -5.60
CA ALA A 283 -0.26 8.50 -5.19
C ALA A 283 0.90 8.02 -6.08
N PRO A 284 1.88 7.29 -5.53
CA PRO A 284 2.96 6.73 -6.33
C PRO A 284 2.40 5.79 -7.40
N ARG A 285 2.94 5.87 -8.62
CA ARG A 285 2.71 4.90 -9.69
C ARG A 285 3.67 3.75 -9.51
N ILE A 286 3.19 2.52 -9.62
CA ILE A 286 3.98 1.31 -9.43
C ILE A 286 3.94 0.50 -10.73
N ILE A 287 5.12 0.08 -11.21
CA ILE A 287 5.28 -0.87 -12.30
C ILE A 287 6.04 -2.09 -11.76
N PHE A 288 5.52 -3.27 -12.06
CA PHE A 288 6.23 -4.52 -11.86
C PHE A 288 6.82 -5.01 -13.16
N MET A 289 8.07 -5.44 -13.10
CA MET A 289 8.72 -6.17 -14.18
C MET A 289 9.34 -7.44 -13.62
N LYS A 290 9.43 -8.46 -14.47
CA LYS A 290 10.06 -9.73 -14.12
C LYS A 290 11.34 -9.89 -14.91
N ILE A 291 12.41 -10.22 -14.22
CA ILE A 291 13.70 -10.55 -14.83
C ILE A 291 14.13 -11.95 -14.42
N ASP A 292 15.10 -12.48 -15.11
CA ASP A 292 15.79 -13.71 -14.71
C ASP A 292 16.51 -13.47 -13.38
N PRO A 293 16.30 -14.30 -12.34
CA PRO A 293 16.98 -14.19 -11.05
C PRO A 293 18.52 -14.13 -11.16
N GLU A 294 19.12 -14.80 -12.16
CA GLU A 294 20.56 -14.74 -12.39
C GLU A 294 21.05 -13.33 -12.75
N LYS A 295 20.17 -12.47 -13.24
CA LYS A 295 20.48 -11.07 -13.63
C LYS A 295 20.31 -10.06 -12.49
N ILE A 296 19.78 -10.48 -11.32
CA ILE A 296 19.62 -9.60 -10.16
C ILE A 296 20.95 -8.96 -9.77
N GLY A 297 22.02 -9.77 -9.74
CA GLY A 297 23.37 -9.28 -9.42
C GLY A 297 23.88 -8.18 -10.36
N LEU A 298 23.47 -8.17 -11.62
CA LEU A 298 23.82 -7.15 -12.60
C LEU A 298 23.18 -5.79 -12.27
N ILE A 299 21.90 -5.82 -11.87
CA ILE A 299 21.16 -4.59 -11.53
C ILE A 299 21.62 -4.02 -10.19
N ILE A 300 21.83 -4.88 -9.20
CA ILE A 300 22.33 -4.46 -7.88
C ILE A 300 23.75 -3.91 -8.02
N GLY A 301 24.62 -4.60 -8.75
CA GLY A 301 26.03 -4.28 -8.94
C GLY A 301 26.86 -4.44 -7.68
N PRO A 302 28.22 -4.26 -7.77
CA PRO A 302 29.12 -4.41 -6.64
C PRO A 302 28.74 -3.48 -5.46
N GLY A 303 28.42 -4.08 -4.32
CA GLY A 303 28.01 -3.33 -3.12
C GLY A 303 26.80 -2.43 -3.30
N GLY A 304 25.91 -2.73 -4.28
CA GLY A 304 24.70 -1.94 -4.55
C GLY A 304 24.96 -0.65 -5.33
N LYS A 305 26.13 -0.50 -5.99
CA LYS A 305 26.51 0.72 -6.69
C LYS A 305 25.61 1.01 -7.90
N THR A 306 25.30 -0.04 -8.69
CA THR A 306 24.52 0.13 -9.92
C THR A 306 23.09 0.55 -9.62
N ILE A 307 22.42 -0.12 -8.70
CA ILE A 307 21.04 0.24 -8.34
C ILE A 307 20.96 1.65 -7.76
N ARG A 308 21.93 2.06 -6.92
CA ARG A 308 21.97 3.43 -6.40
C ARG A 308 22.19 4.47 -7.50
N ASP A 309 22.99 4.17 -8.51
CA ASP A 309 23.17 5.06 -9.68
C ASP A 309 21.87 5.19 -10.49
N ILE A 310 21.16 4.09 -10.73
CA ILE A 310 19.87 4.11 -11.42
C ILE A 310 18.87 4.97 -10.65
N ILE A 311 18.74 4.76 -9.33
CA ILE A 311 17.86 5.55 -8.45
C ILE A 311 18.23 7.03 -8.49
N ALA A 312 19.52 7.36 -8.38
CA ALA A 312 19.99 8.76 -8.39
C ALA A 312 19.72 9.46 -9.73
N ARG A 313 19.87 8.76 -10.86
CA ARG A 313 19.66 9.30 -12.21
C ARG A 313 18.19 9.48 -12.57
N THR A 314 17.34 8.53 -12.14
CA THR A 314 15.92 8.53 -12.52
C THR A 314 15.03 9.20 -11.47
N GLY A 315 15.43 9.16 -10.20
CA GLY A 315 14.62 9.60 -9.07
C GLY A 315 13.42 8.67 -8.79
N ALA A 316 13.44 7.44 -9.34
CA ALA A 316 12.48 6.39 -9.03
C ALA A 316 13.00 5.53 -7.86
N SER A 317 12.09 4.96 -7.07
CA SER A 317 12.40 3.91 -6.08
C SER A 317 12.37 2.56 -6.77
N ILE A 318 13.32 1.68 -6.45
CA ILE A 318 13.46 0.35 -7.04
C ILE A 318 13.63 -0.65 -5.91
N ASP A 319 12.76 -1.65 -5.86
CA ASP A 319 12.84 -2.79 -4.94
C ASP A 319 12.90 -4.09 -5.76
N ILE A 320 13.75 -5.04 -5.35
CA ILE A 320 14.03 -6.28 -6.08
C ILE A 320 13.81 -7.45 -5.13
N GLU A 321 12.94 -8.36 -5.52
CA GLU A 321 12.70 -9.61 -4.80
C GLU A 321 13.60 -10.73 -5.33
N ASP A 322 13.89 -11.72 -4.46
CA ASP A 322 14.79 -12.84 -4.79
C ASP A 322 14.32 -13.70 -5.98
N ASP A 323 13.04 -13.66 -6.27
CA ASP A 323 12.43 -14.36 -7.42
C ASP A 323 12.58 -13.63 -8.75
N GLY A 324 13.25 -12.47 -8.77
CA GLY A 324 13.45 -11.61 -9.94
C GLY A 324 12.32 -10.63 -10.24
N THR A 325 11.35 -10.47 -9.33
CA THR A 325 10.34 -9.42 -9.42
C THR A 325 10.94 -8.07 -9.03
N ILE A 326 10.82 -7.07 -9.88
CA ILE A 326 11.28 -5.70 -9.63
C ILE A 326 10.06 -4.80 -9.53
N CYS A 327 9.95 -4.09 -8.41
CA CYS A 327 8.95 -3.06 -8.18
C CYS A 327 9.60 -1.69 -8.39
N ILE A 328 9.12 -0.93 -9.37
CA ILE A 328 9.60 0.42 -9.68
C ILE A 328 8.48 1.40 -9.40
N SER A 329 8.75 2.43 -8.60
CA SER A 329 7.73 3.36 -8.15
C SER A 329 8.21 4.81 -8.09
N SER A 330 7.32 5.74 -8.44
CA SER A 330 7.50 7.18 -8.28
C SER A 330 6.14 7.88 -8.38
N SER A 331 6.02 9.10 -7.85
CA SER A 331 4.88 9.97 -8.13
C SER A 331 4.84 10.48 -9.59
N ASP A 332 5.93 10.30 -10.35
CA ASP A 332 6.09 10.75 -11.73
C ASP A 332 6.37 9.55 -12.65
N MET A 333 5.44 9.28 -13.60
CA MET A 333 5.57 8.20 -14.58
C MET A 333 6.81 8.32 -15.50
N ILE A 334 7.27 9.55 -15.76
CA ILE A 334 8.48 9.76 -16.58
C ILE A 334 9.68 9.12 -15.88
N LYS A 335 9.77 9.29 -14.56
CA LYS A 335 10.86 8.70 -13.75
C LYS A 335 10.76 7.17 -13.71
N VAL A 336 9.55 6.64 -13.58
CA VAL A 336 9.31 5.19 -13.59
C VAL A 336 9.73 4.59 -14.94
N ASN A 337 9.27 5.18 -16.04
CA ASN A 337 9.60 4.70 -17.39
C ASN A 337 11.11 4.77 -17.66
N ALA A 338 11.79 5.84 -17.25
CA ALA A 338 13.25 5.95 -17.40
C ALA A 338 13.99 4.83 -16.65
N ALA A 339 13.54 4.45 -15.45
CA ALA A 339 14.11 3.34 -14.71
C ALA A 339 13.84 1.99 -15.38
N VAL A 340 12.61 1.79 -15.86
CA VAL A 340 12.23 0.58 -16.65
C VAL A 340 13.11 0.43 -17.88
N GLU A 341 13.31 1.49 -18.66
CA GLU A 341 14.17 1.47 -19.85
C GLU A 341 15.61 1.08 -19.54
N ILE A 342 16.19 1.65 -18.47
CA ILE A 342 17.56 1.32 -18.07
C ILE A 342 17.65 -0.15 -17.67
N ILE A 343 16.74 -0.63 -16.82
CA ILE A 343 16.75 -2.02 -16.32
C ILE A 343 16.50 -2.99 -17.48
N HIS A 344 15.56 -2.68 -18.38
CA HIS A 344 15.27 -3.48 -19.55
C HIS A 344 16.51 -3.60 -20.45
N GLY A 345 17.18 -2.47 -20.75
CA GLY A 345 18.41 -2.45 -21.55
C GLY A 345 19.56 -3.27 -20.93
N MET A 346 19.64 -3.33 -19.59
CA MET A 346 20.64 -4.15 -18.88
C MET A 346 20.32 -5.65 -18.88
N THR A 347 19.03 -5.99 -18.93
CA THR A 347 18.54 -7.38 -18.76
C THR A 347 18.13 -8.03 -20.06
N GLU A 348 17.93 -7.26 -21.14
CA GLU A 348 17.61 -7.76 -22.47
C GLU A 348 18.73 -8.67 -22.99
N ALA A 349 18.36 -9.83 -23.50
CA ALA A 349 19.28 -10.70 -24.19
C ALA A 349 19.42 -10.23 -25.65
N PRO A 350 20.67 -10.16 -26.20
CA PRO A 350 20.84 -9.82 -27.61
C PRO A 350 20.13 -10.85 -28.51
N GLU A 351 19.30 -10.38 -29.44
CA GLU A 351 18.55 -11.22 -30.37
C GLU A 351 19.18 -11.22 -31.73
N ILE A 352 19.51 -12.41 -32.26
CA ILE A 352 20.07 -12.57 -33.62
C ILE A 352 19.04 -12.10 -34.64
N GLY A 353 19.46 -11.24 -35.57
CA GLY A 353 18.63 -10.66 -36.61
C GLY A 353 18.02 -9.31 -36.29
N LYS A 354 18.01 -8.88 -35.01
CA LYS A 354 17.51 -7.57 -34.55
C LYS A 354 18.51 -6.46 -34.89
N VAL A 355 17.98 -5.28 -35.17
CA VAL A 355 18.76 -4.06 -35.41
C VAL A 355 18.89 -3.29 -34.13
N TYR A 356 20.09 -2.89 -33.78
CA TYR A 356 20.42 -2.10 -32.60
C TYR A 356 21.08 -0.79 -32.98
N ARG A 357 20.75 0.30 -32.32
CA ARG A 357 21.51 1.53 -32.43
C ARG A 357 22.66 1.46 -31.44
N GLY A 358 23.87 1.22 -31.92
CA GLY A 358 25.06 1.01 -31.12
C GLY A 358 26.00 2.20 -31.13
N LYS A 359 26.87 2.28 -30.12
CA LYS A 359 27.88 3.32 -29.94
C LYS A 359 29.28 2.72 -30.05
N VAL A 360 30.14 3.28 -30.89
CA VAL A 360 31.55 2.84 -31.07
C VAL A 360 32.34 3.12 -29.80
N LYS A 361 32.78 2.06 -29.10
CA LYS A 361 33.60 2.12 -27.88
C LYS A 361 35.09 1.99 -28.11
N LYS A 362 35.48 1.22 -29.13
CA LYS A 362 36.90 0.97 -29.47
C LYS A 362 37.06 0.65 -30.94
N ILE A 363 38.11 1.19 -31.56
CA ILE A 363 38.48 0.91 -32.94
C ILE A 363 39.78 0.11 -32.96
N THR A 364 39.85 -0.89 -33.83
CA THR A 364 40.99 -1.76 -34.06
C THR A 364 41.24 -1.89 -35.58
N ASP A 365 42.40 -2.43 -36.00
CA ASP A 365 42.73 -2.62 -37.40
C ASP A 365 41.77 -3.58 -38.15
N PHE A 366 41.11 -4.49 -37.41
CA PHE A 366 40.23 -5.51 -37.98
C PHE A 366 38.72 -5.19 -37.83
N GLY A 367 38.36 -4.10 -37.14
CA GLY A 367 36.97 -3.71 -36.90
C GLY A 367 36.77 -2.75 -35.73
N ALA A 368 35.52 -2.48 -35.45
CA ALA A 368 35.12 -1.65 -34.30
C ALA A 368 34.32 -2.48 -33.28
N PHE A 369 34.54 -2.22 -31.99
CA PHE A 369 33.67 -2.71 -30.93
C PHE A 369 32.56 -1.69 -30.73
N VAL A 370 31.32 -2.14 -30.91
CA VAL A 370 30.11 -1.31 -30.82
C VAL A 370 29.26 -1.82 -29.68
N GLU A 371 29.00 -0.97 -28.71
CA GLU A 371 28.08 -1.26 -27.61
C GLU A 371 26.64 -1.19 -28.12
N ILE A 372 25.95 -2.33 -28.16
CA ILE A 372 24.57 -2.43 -28.66
C ILE A 372 23.53 -2.45 -27.54
N LEU A 373 23.94 -2.85 -26.35
CA LEU A 373 23.17 -2.82 -25.09
C LEU A 373 24.13 -2.43 -23.94
N PRO A 374 23.67 -1.84 -22.84
CA PRO A 374 24.53 -1.44 -21.74
C PRO A 374 25.45 -2.56 -21.27
N GLY A 375 26.78 -2.38 -21.40
CA GLY A 375 27.79 -3.37 -21.05
C GLY A 375 27.90 -4.58 -22.01
N ARG A 376 27.28 -4.54 -23.18
CA ARG A 376 27.35 -5.58 -24.20
C ARG A 376 27.91 -5.03 -25.50
N ASP A 377 29.18 -5.33 -25.74
CA ASP A 377 29.89 -4.91 -26.95
C ASP A 377 29.88 -6.05 -28.00
N GLY A 378 29.60 -5.70 -29.23
CA GLY A 378 29.74 -6.61 -30.38
C GLY A 378 30.84 -6.17 -31.31
N LEU A 379 31.44 -7.12 -32.03
CA LEU A 379 32.44 -6.86 -33.04
C LEU A 379 31.77 -6.52 -34.41
N LEU A 380 31.95 -5.31 -34.85
CA LEU A 380 31.67 -4.90 -36.22
C LEU A 380 32.96 -5.07 -37.03
N HIS A 381 33.12 -6.24 -37.68
CA HIS A 381 34.31 -6.54 -38.48
C HIS A 381 34.42 -5.59 -39.69
N ILE A 382 35.63 -5.25 -40.10
CA ILE A 382 35.90 -4.32 -41.23
C ILE A 382 35.13 -4.69 -42.52
N SER A 383 34.92 -5.98 -42.79
CA SER A 383 34.14 -6.48 -43.94
C SER A 383 32.63 -6.33 -43.81
N GLU A 384 32.14 -5.98 -42.61
CA GLU A 384 30.70 -5.85 -42.27
C GLU A 384 30.30 -4.38 -42.10
N ILE A 385 31.21 -3.42 -42.32
CA ILE A 385 30.91 -1.99 -42.22
C ILE A 385 30.19 -1.52 -43.48
N GLU A 386 30.74 -1.83 -44.69
CA GLU A 386 30.18 -1.42 -45.99
C GLU A 386 30.30 -2.53 -47.06
N HIS A 387 29.63 -2.34 -48.19
CA HIS A 387 29.68 -3.27 -49.31
C HIS A 387 31.01 -3.19 -50.07
N HIS A 388 31.72 -2.02 -50.03
CA HIS A 388 33.02 -1.83 -50.63
C HIS A 388 34.15 -2.22 -49.67
N ARG A 389 35.32 -2.53 -50.23
CA ARG A 389 36.48 -2.92 -49.42
C ARG A 389 37.09 -1.69 -48.73
N ILE A 390 37.00 -1.64 -47.44
CA ILE A 390 37.58 -0.61 -46.58
C ILE A 390 39.06 -0.96 -46.31
N ARG A 391 39.95 0.04 -46.34
CA ARG A 391 41.36 -0.15 -45.99
C ARG A 391 41.63 0.06 -44.51
N ASN A 392 41.07 1.12 -43.92
CA ASN A 392 41.21 1.44 -42.51
C ASN A 392 39.82 1.69 -41.90
N VAL A 393 39.57 1.17 -40.72
CA VAL A 393 38.30 1.35 -39.98
C VAL A 393 38.10 2.80 -39.59
N SER A 394 39.19 3.48 -39.21
CA SER A 394 39.20 4.87 -38.77
C SER A 394 38.80 5.91 -39.83
N ASP A 395 38.80 5.51 -41.14
CA ASP A 395 38.36 6.40 -42.21
C ASP A 395 36.82 6.48 -42.31
N HIS A 396 36.09 5.52 -41.67
CA HIS A 396 34.64 5.38 -41.75
C HIS A 396 33.92 5.46 -40.43
N LEU A 397 34.62 5.24 -39.31
CA LEU A 397 34.05 5.25 -37.95
C LEU A 397 34.98 5.99 -36.99
N ALA A 398 34.40 6.85 -36.15
CA ALA A 398 35.10 7.51 -35.05
C ALA A 398 34.66 6.96 -33.69
N LEU A 399 35.49 7.12 -32.67
CA LEU A 399 35.15 6.81 -31.27
C LEU A 399 33.96 7.66 -30.82
N GLY A 400 32.91 7.00 -30.34
CA GLY A 400 31.71 7.68 -29.88
C GLY A 400 30.61 7.80 -30.93
N ASP A 401 30.87 7.41 -32.21
CA ASP A 401 29.83 7.41 -33.23
C ASP A 401 28.67 6.49 -32.89
N GLU A 402 27.46 6.94 -33.20
CA GLU A 402 26.25 6.14 -33.11
C GLU A 402 25.82 5.66 -34.50
N LEU A 403 25.63 4.36 -34.64
CA LEU A 403 25.24 3.74 -35.90
C LEU A 403 24.28 2.57 -35.68
N ASP A 404 23.46 2.33 -36.69
CA ASP A 404 22.57 1.17 -36.69
C ASP A 404 23.34 -0.07 -37.15
N VAL A 405 23.28 -1.15 -36.37
CA VAL A 405 23.93 -2.42 -36.65
C VAL A 405 22.97 -3.58 -36.43
N LYS A 406 23.06 -4.59 -37.30
CA LYS A 406 22.28 -5.82 -37.17
C LYS A 406 23.14 -6.88 -36.47
N LEU A 407 22.58 -7.54 -35.41
CA LEU A 407 23.23 -8.70 -34.82
C LEU A 407 23.09 -9.91 -35.75
N VAL A 408 24.20 -10.39 -36.27
CA VAL A 408 24.23 -11.48 -37.28
C VAL A 408 24.42 -12.85 -36.62
N SER A 409 25.32 -12.93 -35.66
CA SER A 409 25.59 -14.17 -34.93
C SER A 409 26.05 -13.92 -33.51
N MET A 410 25.90 -14.94 -32.67
CA MET A 410 26.46 -15.00 -31.32
C MET A 410 27.17 -16.34 -31.17
N ASP A 411 28.42 -16.32 -30.74
CA ASP A 411 29.18 -17.54 -30.51
C ASP A 411 28.83 -18.20 -29.15
N SER A 412 29.35 -19.41 -28.94
CA SER A 412 29.16 -20.18 -27.71
C SER A 412 29.77 -19.52 -26.46
N GLN A 413 30.61 -18.50 -26.62
CA GLN A 413 31.21 -17.71 -25.55
C GLN A 413 30.47 -16.37 -25.32
N GLY A 414 29.34 -16.15 -26.03
CA GLY A 414 28.55 -14.93 -25.93
C GLY A 414 29.12 -13.72 -26.67
N LYS A 415 30.12 -13.90 -27.58
CA LYS A 415 30.62 -12.82 -28.42
C LYS A 415 29.63 -12.53 -29.56
N LEU A 416 29.36 -11.26 -29.79
CA LEU A 416 28.36 -10.77 -30.72
C LEU A 416 29.06 -10.30 -32.02
N ASP A 417 28.62 -10.83 -33.16
CA ASP A 417 29.05 -10.36 -34.46
C ASP A 417 28.00 -9.44 -35.07
N LEU A 418 28.41 -8.22 -35.39
CA LEU A 418 27.53 -7.17 -35.89
C LEU A 418 27.79 -6.91 -37.40
N SER A 419 26.76 -6.45 -38.11
CA SER A 419 26.84 -6.03 -39.50
C SER A 419 26.06 -4.74 -39.72
N ARG A 420 26.73 -3.69 -40.19
CA ARG A 420 26.09 -2.49 -40.74
C ARG A 420 25.74 -2.72 -42.22
N LYS A 421 26.60 -3.44 -42.91
CA LYS A 421 26.42 -3.82 -44.32
C LYS A 421 25.07 -4.48 -44.60
N ALA A 422 24.56 -5.29 -43.68
CA ALA A 422 23.26 -5.95 -43.81
C ALA A 422 22.05 -4.98 -43.80
N LEU A 423 22.27 -3.72 -43.46
CA LEU A 423 21.25 -2.65 -43.43
C LEU A 423 21.37 -1.68 -44.60
N LEU A 424 22.51 -1.69 -45.31
CA LEU A 424 22.77 -0.81 -46.43
C LEU A 424 22.20 -1.41 -47.72
N PRO A 425 21.69 -0.59 -48.67
CA PRO A 425 21.26 -1.07 -49.96
C PRO A 425 22.46 -1.68 -50.71
N VAL A 426 22.22 -2.79 -51.38
CA VAL A 426 23.25 -3.45 -52.18
C VAL A 426 23.51 -2.59 -53.41
N PRO A 427 24.74 -2.11 -53.65
CA PRO A 427 25.05 -1.36 -54.88
C PRO A 427 24.93 -2.25 -56.12
N ASP A 428 24.39 -1.70 -57.22
CA ASP A 428 24.13 -2.42 -58.47
C ASP A 428 25.43 -2.89 -59.20
N ASP A 429 26.58 -2.35 -58.78
CA ASP A 429 27.90 -2.61 -59.42
C ASP A 429 28.72 -3.76 -58.78
N LEU A 430 28.15 -4.48 -57.81
CA LEU A 430 28.89 -5.56 -57.14
C LEU A 430 28.75 -6.89 -57.90
N PRO A 431 29.87 -7.53 -58.26
CA PRO A 431 29.85 -8.88 -58.89
C PRO A 431 29.24 -9.89 -57.86
N PRO A 432 28.48 -10.89 -58.33
CA PRO A 432 27.87 -11.89 -57.45
C PRO A 432 28.95 -12.59 -56.62
N GLN A 433 28.83 -12.48 -55.29
CA GLN A 433 29.74 -13.17 -54.37
C GLN A 433 29.43 -14.67 -54.36
N PRO A 434 30.45 -15.54 -54.51
CA PRO A 434 30.25 -16.97 -54.34
C PRO A 434 29.76 -17.29 -52.91
N PRO A 435 28.90 -18.31 -52.76
CA PRO A 435 28.40 -18.72 -51.44
C PRO A 435 29.58 -19.05 -50.52
N ARG A 436 29.60 -18.44 -49.31
CA ARG A 436 30.61 -18.75 -48.31
C ARG A 436 30.53 -20.22 -47.93
N PRO A 437 31.65 -20.98 -47.97
CA PRO A 437 31.64 -22.36 -47.45
C PRO A 437 31.30 -22.37 -45.97
N PRO A 438 30.57 -23.37 -45.47
CA PRO A 438 30.32 -23.50 -44.03
C PRO A 438 31.66 -23.57 -43.30
N ARG A 439 31.82 -22.80 -42.21
CA ARG A 439 32.99 -22.83 -41.31
C ARG A 439 33.13 -24.27 -40.79
N GLY A 440 34.06 -25.04 -41.41
CA GLY A 440 34.41 -26.36 -40.96
C GLY A 440 35.04 -26.32 -39.59
N GLU A 441 34.65 -27.27 -38.76
CA GLU A 441 35.31 -27.60 -37.52
C GLU A 441 36.81 -27.76 -37.75
N ARG A 442 37.63 -27.10 -36.94
CA ARG A 442 39.09 -27.29 -36.98
C ARG A 442 39.39 -28.75 -36.69
N PRO A 443 40.14 -29.45 -37.56
CA PRO A 443 40.55 -30.81 -37.29
C PRO A 443 41.48 -30.84 -36.05
N PRO A 444 41.48 -31.91 -35.25
CA PRO A 444 42.32 -32.05 -34.09
C PRO A 444 43.80 -32.09 -34.51
N SER A 445 44.67 -31.35 -33.87
CA SER A 445 46.12 -31.35 -34.07
C SER A 445 46.67 -32.75 -33.87
N ARG A 446 47.28 -33.32 -34.95
CA ARG A 446 48.03 -34.58 -34.89
C ARG A 446 49.22 -34.37 -34.01
N GLY A 447 49.32 -35.24 -32.98
CA GLY A 447 50.46 -35.44 -32.19
C GLY A 447 51.60 -36.08 -33.04
N GLY A 448 52.76 -35.52 -32.90
CA GLY A 448 54.02 -36.09 -33.40
C GLY A 448 54.97 -36.33 -32.22
N GLY A 449 55.25 -37.58 -31.96
CA GLY A 449 56.48 -38.32 -31.90
C GLY A 449 57.45 -38.00 -30.75
N ASP A 450 57.40 -38.86 -29.82
CA ASP A 450 58.46 -39.60 -29.12
C ASP A 450 59.92 -39.10 -29.35
N ASP A 451 60.60 -38.77 -28.27
CA ASP A 451 61.91 -39.35 -27.97
C ASP A 451 62.42 -39.06 -26.53
N GLY A 452 62.72 -40.10 -25.84
CA GLY A 452 63.89 -40.51 -25.10
C GLY A 452 64.41 -39.71 -23.90
N GLY A 453 64.16 -40.27 -22.71
CA GLY A 453 65.27 -40.55 -21.77
C GLY A 453 65.64 -39.48 -20.73
N HIS A 454 65.38 -39.67 -19.51
CA HIS A 454 66.29 -40.13 -18.44
C HIS A 454 65.71 -39.97 -17.03
N ARG A 455 66.03 -41.01 -16.29
CA ARG A 455 65.60 -41.32 -14.90
C ARG A 455 66.21 -40.40 -13.84
N GLY A 456 65.41 -40.22 -12.75
CA GLY A 456 65.78 -40.41 -11.35
C GLY A 456 65.84 -39.14 -10.49
N PRO A 457 65.82 -39.26 -9.11
CA PRO A 457 64.86 -40.05 -8.35
C PRO A 457 64.12 -39.22 -7.25
N ARG A 458 63.11 -39.84 -6.70
CA ARG A 458 62.35 -39.59 -5.46
C ARG A 458 63.02 -38.79 -4.35
N ARG A 459 62.30 -37.90 -3.73
CA ARG A 459 62.27 -37.79 -2.24
C ARG A 459 60.85 -37.48 -1.76
N ARG A 460 60.46 -38.25 -0.74
CA ARG A 460 59.23 -38.23 0.05
C ARG A 460 59.30 -37.21 1.18
N PRO A 461 58.25 -37.05 1.97
CA PRO A 461 57.76 -35.83 2.57
C PRO A 461 58.24 -35.61 4.01
N LYS A 462 57.98 -34.44 4.57
CA LYS A 462 57.93 -34.25 6.03
C LYS A 462 56.66 -33.54 6.42
N GLU A 463 55.96 -34.23 7.31
CA GLU A 463 54.93 -33.75 8.23
C GLU A 463 55.45 -32.68 9.18
N GLY A 464 54.52 -31.93 9.74
CA GLY A 464 54.69 -31.45 11.12
C GLY A 464 54.49 -29.94 11.29
N GLY A 465 53.43 -29.61 12.03
CA GLY A 465 53.25 -28.36 12.74
C GLY A 465 51.91 -27.75 12.54
#